data_28ea23044a1c931dc85b2fdb18f89c92
#
_entry.id   28ea23044a1c931dc85b2fdb18f89c92
#
_cell.length_a   1.000
_cell.length_b   1.000
_cell.length_c   1.000
_cell.angle_alpha   90.00
_cell.angle_beta   90.00
_cell.angle_gamma   90.00
#
_symmetry.space_group_name_H-M   'P 1'
#
loop_
_entity.id
_entity.type
_entity.pdbx_description
1 polymer ?
#
loop_
_entity_poly.entity_id
_entity_poly.type
_entity_poly.pdbx_seq_one_letter_code
_entity_poly.pdbx_strand_id
1 'polypeptide(L)'
;MPGDYDIEYASPWAGANYMPVSVTGTPSQEWDKNTWAPLADLARNHPEAGVHFQKCEIYNRKKDISSTTAAWFAELLSPKPWFSTIFDDFCEIPKKDLKPGVDNATRFTSVCINTAIYLPWLVSQCLKNGAVFKRAVFKHISDAAAPGVHHLGGAADLVVNCTGLSASKLGGVMDKTVIPARGQITIVRNVAPSMYSLSGTDDGPDEACYIMTRAAGGGTILGGCYQKANWESQPDPSLATRIMKRCVDICPELTGGRGIEHLDVIRHGVGLRPVREAGARIEKEKINGVWTVHNYGHGGAGVSNQKHPSRLS
;
A
#
# COMPACT_ATOMS: atom_id res chain seq x y z
N MET A 1 -15.07 4.70 -4.23
CA MET A 1 -14.84 6.08 -4.73
C MET A 1 -13.99 6.82 -3.72
N PRO A 2 -13.13 7.76 -4.09
CA PRO A 2 -12.48 8.64 -3.14
C PRO A 2 -13.52 9.28 -2.21
N GLY A 3 -13.27 9.25 -0.90
CA GLY A 3 -14.24 9.65 0.13
C GLY A 3 -15.10 8.52 0.69
N ASP A 4 -15.16 7.35 0.05
CA ASP A 4 -15.78 6.17 0.64
C ASP A 4 -14.78 5.50 1.59
N TYR A 5 -15.23 5.17 2.79
CA TYR A 5 -14.43 4.49 3.80
C TYR A 5 -14.92 3.05 4.05
N ASP A 6 -15.39 2.38 3.00
CA ASP A 6 -15.66 0.96 3.02
C ASP A 6 -14.35 0.17 3.19
N ILE A 7 -14.34 -0.82 4.07
CA ILE A 7 -13.14 -1.63 4.35
C ILE A 7 -12.69 -2.46 3.15
N GLU A 8 -13.61 -2.86 2.26
CA GLU A 8 -13.29 -3.57 1.03
C GLU A 8 -12.63 -2.65 -0.03
N TYR A 9 -12.82 -1.32 0.08
CA TYR A 9 -12.08 -0.33 -0.68
C TYR A 9 -10.79 0.04 0.05
N ALA A 10 -9.74 -0.75 -0.13
CA ALA A 10 -8.53 -0.70 0.67
C ALA A 10 -7.68 0.57 0.52
N SER A 11 -7.73 1.28 -0.62
CA SER A 11 -6.84 2.40 -0.94
C SER A 11 -6.85 3.54 0.09
N PRO A 12 -7.99 3.99 0.66
CA PRO A 12 -8.01 5.04 1.68
C PRO A 12 -7.31 4.65 2.99
N TRP A 13 -7.22 3.34 3.27
CA TRP A 13 -6.63 2.79 4.49
C TRP A 13 -5.12 2.55 4.37
N ALA A 14 -4.57 2.63 3.15
CA ALA A 14 -3.14 2.50 2.94
C ALA A 14 -2.36 3.60 3.66
N GLY A 15 -1.12 3.31 4.10
CA GLY A 15 -0.24 4.25 4.77
C GLY A 15 -0.13 5.62 4.08
N ALA A 16 0.36 5.70 2.87
CA ALA A 16 1.08 4.72 2.08
C ALA A 16 2.52 5.21 1.88
N ASN A 17 3.35 4.35 1.39
CA ASN A 17 4.70 4.71 0.99
C ASN A 17 5.11 3.92 -0.26
N TYR A 18 6.14 4.39 -0.94
CA TYR A 18 6.82 3.56 -1.92
C TYR A 18 7.88 2.72 -1.20
N MET A 19 7.69 1.40 -1.28
CA MET A 19 8.61 0.41 -0.71
C MET A 19 8.82 -0.67 -1.78
N PRO A 20 10.03 -0.79 -2.34
CA PRO A 20 10.32 -1.73 -3.43
C PRO A 20 10.52 -3.16 -2.89
N VAL A 21 9.42 -3.84 -2.60
CA VAL A 21 9.38 -5.20 -2.03
C VAL A 21 9.44 -6.32 -3.07
N SER A 22 9.39 -5.98 -4.35
CA SER A 22 9.35 -6.97 -5.43
C SER A 22 10.66 -7.76 -5.52
N VAL A 23 10.51 -9.08 -5.70
CA VAL A 23 11.64 -9.99 -5.79
C VAL A 23 12.41 -9.78 -7.10
N THR A 24 13.74 -9.81 -7.02
CA THR A 24 14.65 -9.72 -8.16
C THR A 24 14.29 -10.71 -9.26
N GLY A 25 14.23 -10.24 -10.50
CA GLY A 25 13.93 -11.05 -11.70
C GLY A 25 12.45 -11.30 -11.96
N THR A 26 11.54 -10.75 -11.13
CA THR A 26 10.09 -10.87 -11.36
C THR A 26 9.52 -9.70 -12.17
N PRO A 27 8.38 -9.87 -12.88
CA PRO A 27 7.70 -8.76 -13.55
C PRO A 27 7.35 -7.60 -12.60
N SER A 28 7.07 -7.87 -11.34
CA SER A 28 6.77 -6.85 -10.34
C SER A 28 7.97 -5.97 -10.01
N GLN A 29 9.20 -6.45 -10.16
CA GLN A 29 10.39 -5.61 -10.04
C GLN A 29 10.40 -4.47 -11.07
N GLU A 30 10.02 -4.75 -12.32
CA GLU A 30 9.93 -3.72 -13.36
C GLU A 30 8.79 -2.72 -13.07
N TRP A 31 7.70 -3.17 -12.43
CA TRP A 31 6.63 -2.27 -12.01
C TRP A 31 7.11 -1.32 -10.91
N ASP A 32 7.81 -1.85 -9.92
CA ASP A 32 8.40 -1.02 -8.85
C ASP A 32 9.38 0.01 -9.45
N LYS A 33 10.33 -0.42 -10.28
CA LYS A 33 11.28 0.48 -10.95
C LYS A 33 10.59 1.61 -11.72
N ASN A 34 9.57 1.26 -12.52
CA ASN A 34 8.85 2.22 -13.34
C ASN A 34 7.96 3.16 -12.52
N THR A 35 7.60 2.80 -11.30
CA THR A 35 6.78 3.61 -10.39
C THR A 35 7.58 4.70 -9.68
N TRP A 36 8.88 4.48 -9.44
CA TRP A 36 9.70 5.42 -8.68
C TRP A 36 9.77 6.80 -9.30
N ALA A 37 10.15 6.91 -10.58
CA ALA A 37 10.33 8.20 -11.23
C ALA A 37 9.06 9.07 -11.23
N PRO A 38 7.86 8.56 -11.57
CA PRO A 38 6.61 9.30 -11.43
C PRO A 38 6.30 9.75 -10.00
N LEU A 39 6.52 8.91 -8.99
CA LEU A 39 6.27 9.29 -7.60
C LEU A 39 7.25 10.34 -7.10
N ALA A 40 8.53 10.24 -7.49
CA ALA A 40 9.53 11.24 -7.16
C ALA A 40 9.23 12.59 -7.85
N ASP A 41 8.70 12.56 -9.08
CA ASP A 41 8.23 13.76 -9.77
C ASP A 41 7.06 14.43 -9.03
N LEU A 42 6.05 13.65 -8.63
CA LEU A 42 4.94 14.15 -7.82
C LEU A 42 5.42 14.79 -6.52
N ALA A 43 6.35 14.13 -5.81
CA ALA A 43 6.87 14.67 -4.55
C ALA A 43 7.66 15.98 -4.76
N ARG A 44 8.31 16.15 -5.91
CA ARG A 44 9.14 17.33 -6.22
C ARG A 44 8.32 18.48 -6.77
N ASN A 45 7.41 18.20 -7.68
CA ASN A 45 6.80 19.22 -8.54
C ASN A 45 5.29 19.41 -8.28
N HIS A 46 4.64 18.50 -7.54
CA HIS A 46 3.20 18.48 -7.32
C HIS A 46 2.83 18.28 -5.83
N PRO A 47 3.20 19.22 -4.94
CA PRO A 47 2.90 19.10 -3.50
C PRO A 47 1.41 18.94 -3.20
N GLU A 48 0.54 19.45 -4.09
CA GLU A 48 -0.93 19.31 -4.01
C GLU A 48 -1.40 17.84 -4.18
N ALA A 49 -0.54 16.95 -4.68
CA ALA A 49 -0.83 15.51 -4.77
C ALA A 49 -0.73 14.80 -3.41
N GLY A 50 -0.19 15.46 -2.38
CA GLY A 50 -0.02 14.86 -1.07
C GLY A 50 1.04 13.78 -1.01
N VAL A 51 2.02 13.84 -1.92
CA VAL A 51 3.21 12.96 -1.96
C VAL A 51 4.42 13.78 -1.54
N HIS A 52 5.25 13.24 -0.65
CA HIS A 52 6.47 13.95 -0.21
C HIS A 52 7.61 12.99 0.06
N PHE A 53 8.84 13.46 -0.06
CA PHE A 53 10.00 12.70 0.30
C PHE A 53 10.11 12.53 1.81
N GLN A 54 10.44 11.33 2.24
CA GLN A 54 10.73 11.01 3.64
C GLN A 54 11.83 9.96 3.72
N LYS A 55 12.76 10.12 4.67
CA LYS A 55 13.75 9.08 4.96
C LYS A 55 13.05 7.82 5.41
N CYS A 56 13.55 6.68 4.97
CA CYS A 56 13.06 5.35 5.33
C CYS A 56 14.20 4.56 5.96
N GLU A 57 13.95 3.95 7.10
CA GLU A 57 14.88 3.06 7.80
C GLU A 57 14.25 1.68 7.93
N ILE A 58 14.94 0.68 7.44
CA ILE A 58 14.48 -0.72 7.48
C ILE A 58 15.40 -1.48 8.42
N TYR A 59 14.82 -2.00 9.48
CA TYR A 59 15.51 -2.72 10.54
C TYR A 59 15.28 -4.22 10.42
N ASN A 60 16.38 -4.97 10.42
CA ASN A 60 16.37 -6.43 10.34
C ASN A 60 16.83 -7.05 11.65
N ARG A 61 16.06 -8.01 12.16
CA ARG A 61 16.40 -8.86 13.29
C ARG A 61 16.52 -10.30 12.80
N LYS A 62 17.68 -10.94 13.03
CA LYS A 62 17.93 -12.32 12.60
C LYS A 62 16.90 -13.31 13.14
N LYS A 63 16.35 -13.04 14.33
CA LYS A 63 15.31 -13.89 14.94
C LYS A 63 14.01 -13.93 14.14
N ASP A 64 13.78 -12.97 13.23
CA ASP A 64 12.56 -12.89 12.44
C ASP A 64 12.63 -13.66 11.12
N ILE A 65 13.75 -14.28 10.76
CA ILE A 65 14.02 -14.88 9.44
C ILE A 65 12.98 -15.92 9.00
N SER A 66 12.33 -16.58 9.96
CA SER A 66 11.25 -17.56 9.70
C SER A 66 9.84 -16.96 9.81
N SER A 67 9.72 -15.66 10.08
CA SER A 67 8.41 -15.01 10.19
C SER A 67 7.76 -14.77 8.83
N THR A 68 6.43 -14.72 8.78
CA THR A 68 5.68 -14.37 7.57
C THR A 68 6.04 -12.97 7.06
N THR A 69 6.28 -12.04 7.98
CA THR A 69 6.66 -10.66 7.66
C THR A 69 8.06 -10.61 7.04
N ALA A 70 9.04 -11.35 7.56
CA ALA A 70 10.38 -11.40 7.00
C ALA A 70 10.38 -12.01 5.58
N ALA A 71 9.58 -13.03 5.34
CA ALA A 71 9.43 -13.61 4.00
C ALA A 71 8.89 -12.58 2.99
N TRP A 72 7.93 -11.75 3.41
CA TRP A 72 7.39 -10.68 2.57
C TRP A 72 8.40 -9.54 2.32
N PHE A 73 9.24 -9.24 3.31
CA PHE A 73 10.29 -8.21 3.21
C PHE A 73 11.66 -8.77 2.78
N ALA A 74 11.73 -10.01 2.30
CA ALA A 74 13.02 -10.67 2.01
C ALA A 74 13.95 -9.84 1.12
N GLU A 75 13.42 -9.17 0.09
CA GLU A 75 14.19 -8.29 -0.78
C GLU A 75 14.72 -7.06 -0.05
N LEU A 76 13.92 -6.44 0.82
CA LEU A 76 14.32 -5.28 1.64
C LEU A 76 15.42 -5.62 2.64
N LEU A 77 15.51 -6.89 3.03
CA LEU A 77 16.47 -7.39 4.00
C LEU A 77 17.74 -7.94 3.34
N SER A 78 17.79 -7.97 2.00
CA SER A 78 18.95 -8.38 1.23
C SER A 78 20.14 -7.45 1.49
N PRO A 79 21.38 -7.96 1.60
CA PRO A 79 22.57 -7.11 1.73
C PRO A 79 22.81 -6.19 0.54
N LYS A 80 22.38 -6.59 -0.65
CA LYS A 80 22.46 -5.79 -1.88
C LYS A 80 21.14 -5.87 -2.64
N PRO A 81 20.11 -5.17 -2.15
CA PRO A 81 18.82 -5.20 -2.80
C PRO A 81 18.91 -4.49 -4.16
N TRP A 82 18.14 -4.97 -5.14
CA TRP A 82 18.15 -4.38 -6.50
C TRP A 82 17.85 -2.87 -6.49
N PHE A 83 17.05 -2.40 -5.55
CA PHE A 83 16.67 -1.00 -5.44
C PHE A 83 17.77 -0.09 -4.85
N SER A 84 18.85 -0.66 -4.33
CA SER A 84 19.99 0.13 -3.86
C SER A 84 20.60 1.03 -4.96
N THR A 85 20.32 0.72 -6.22
CA THR A 85 20.78 1.50 -7.39
C THR A 85 19.79 2.57 -7.84
N ILE A 86 18.58 2.63 -7.28
CA ILE A 86 17.59 3.65 -7.65
C ILE A 86 17.44 4.78 -6.62
N PHE A 87 18.02 4.61 -5.43
CA PHE A 87 18.07 5.64 -4.40
C PHE A 87 19.51 6.14 -4.23
N ASP A 88 19.75 7.40 -4.57
CA ASP A 88 21.10 8.01 -4.55
C ASP A 88 21.74 8.00 -3.16
N ASP A 89 20.92 8.02 -2.10
CA ASP A 89 21.34 8.07 -0.71
C ASP A 89 21.22 6.72 0.02
N PHE A 90 21.04 5.61 -0.73
CA PHE A 90 21.00 4.29 -0.12
C PHE A 90 22.28 3.97 0.64
N CYS A 91 22.15 3.62 1.91
CA CYS A 91 23.28 3.22 2.74
C CYS A 91 22.88 2.20 3.82
N GLU A 92 23.85 1.40 4.25
CA GLU A 92 23.73 0.61 5.47
C GLU A 92 23.95 1.51 6.69
N ILE A 93 23.15 1.30 7.74
CA ILE A 93 23.31 1.99 9.02
C ILE A 93 24.49 1.34 9.77
N PRO A 94 25.51 2.11 10.20
CA PRO A 94 26.65 1.56 10.93
C PRO A 94 26.22 0.82 12.21
N LYS A 95 26.90 -0.27 12.55
CA LYS A 95 26.55 -1.12 13.72
C LYS A 95 26.43 -0.35 15.04
N LYS A 96 27.26 0.70 15.22
CA LYS A 96 27.24 1.55 16.42
C LYS A 96 25.97 2.40 16.56
N ASP A 97 25.26 2.62 15.44
CA ASP A 97 24.06 3.46 15.34
C ASP A 97 22.77 2.61 15.26
N LEU A 98 22.89 1.27 15.32
CA LEU A 98 21.76 0.37 15.33
C LEU A 98 20.99 0.46 16.65
N LYS A 99 19.67 0.35 16.54
CA LYS A 99 18.78 0.26 17.72
C LYS A 99 18.99 -1.08 18.45
N PRO A 100 18.72 -1.15 19.76
CA PRO A 100 18.83 -2.40 20.51
C PRO A 100 18.00 -3.53 19.88
N GLY A 101 18.59 -4.72 19.75
CA GLY A 101 17.94 -5.91 19.19
C GLY A 101 17.85 -5.94 17.67
N VAL A 102 18.40 -4.95 16.97
CA VAL A 102 18.52 -4.92 15.51
C VAL A 102 19.92 -5.42 15.08
N ASP A 103 19.96 -6.34 14.14
CA ASP A 103 21.22 -6.95 13.65
C ASP A 103 21.85 -6.16 12.50
N ASN A 104 21.03 -5.61 11.62
CA ASN A 104 21.43 -4.71 10.55
C ASN A 104 20.26 -3.81 10.14
N ALA A 105 20.58 -2.73 9.47
CA ALA A 105 19.56 -1.81 8.95
C ALA A 105 20.08 -1.07 7.72
N THR A 106 19.15 -0.63 6.87
CA THR A 106 19.40 0.21 5.71
C THR A 106 18.60 1.50 5.80
N ARG A 107 19.10 2.54 5.13
CA ARG A 107 18.45 3.85 5.05
C ARG A 107 18.51 4.36 3.62
N PHE A 108 17.41 4.98 3.19
CA PHE A 108 17.31 5.69 1.91
C PHE A 108 16.15 6.69 1.96
N THR A 109 16.10 7.64 1.03
CA THR A 109 14.96 8.56 0.90
C THR A 109 13.97 7.99 -0.09
N SER A 110 12.75 7.72 0.38
CA SER A 110 11.60 7.31 -0.42
C SER A 110 10.49 8.36 -0.34
N VAL A 111 9.28 8.01 -0.76
CA VAL A 111 8.11 8.89 -0.63
C VAL A 111 7.06 8.30 0.29
N CYS A 112 6.42 9.19 1.05
CA CYS A 112 5.19 8.91 1.78
C CYS A 112 4.02 9.59 1.07
N ILE A 113 2.87 8.92 1.04
CA ILE A 113 1.68 9.32 0.29
C ILE A 113 0.52 9.51 1.26
N ASN A 114 -0.01 10.73 1.34
CA ASN A 114 -1.26 10.98 2.04
C ASN A 114 -2.44 10.58 1.15
N THR A 115 -2.96 9.37 1.34
CA THR A 115 -4.04 8.81 0.52
C THR A 115 -5.33 9.63 0.57
N ALA A 116 -5.58 10.37 1.66
CA ALA A 116 -6.74 11.26 1.77
C ALA A 116 -6.65 12.47 0.82
N ILE A 117 -5.44 12.84 0.39
CA ILE A 117 -5.20 13.91 -0.60
C ILE A 117 -4.99 13.28 -1.98
N TYR A 118 -4.16 12.24 -2.08
CA TYR A 118 -3.74 11.65 -3.34
C TYR A 118 -4.90 11.08 -4.16
N LEU A 119 -5.83 10.36 -3.51
CA LEU A 119 -6.96 9.77 -4.22
C LEU A 119 -7.91 10.83 -4.83
N PRO A 120 -8.35 11.88 -4.10
CA PRO A 120 -9.09 13.00 -4.70
C PRO A 120 -8.29 13.75 -5.77
N TRP A 121 -6.98 13.93 -5.59
CA TRP A 121 -6.13 14.54 -6.59
C TRP A 121 -6.13 13.73 -7.90
N LEU A 122 -5.98 12.40 -7.84
CA LEU A 122 -6.08 11.53 -9.01
C LEU A 122 -7.44 11.67 -9.72
N VAL A 123 -8.54 11.72 -8.96
CA VAL A 123 -9.87 11.98 -9.54
C VAL A 123 -9.90 13.31 -10.26
N SER A 124 -9.33 14.36 -9.66
CA SER A 124 -9.29 15.68 -10.30
C SER A 124 -8.48 15.66 -11.61
N GLN A 125 -7.37 14.89 -11.67
CA GLN A 125 -6.61 14.73 -12.90
C GLN A 125 -7.41 13.98 -13.98
N CYS A 126 -8.12 12.92 -13.59
CA CYS A 126 -9.01 12.21 -14.52
C CYS A 126 -10.10 13.14 -15.09
N LEU A 127 -10.76 13.91 -14.23
CA LEU A 127 -11.79 14.89 -14.66
C LEU A 127 -11.23 15.95 -15.60
N LYS A 128 -10.04 16.51 -15.31
CA LYS A 128 -9.36 17.47 -16.21
C LYS A 128 -9.07 16.87 -17.59
N ASN A 129 -8.86 15.56 -17.67
CA ASN A 129 -8.64 14.82 -18.91
C ASN A 129 -9.94 14.27 -19.54
N GLY A 130 -11.10 14.75 -19.12
CA GLY A 130 -12.40 14.43 -19.73
C GLY A 130 -13.03 13.12 -19.24
N ALA A 131 -12.47 12.46 -18.21
CA ALA A 131 -13.11 11.27 -17.64
C ALA A 131 -14.43 11.62 -16.94
N VAL A 132 -15.41 10.74 -17.07
CA VAL A 132 -16.70 10.87 -16.39
C VAL A 132 -16.83 9.82 -15.30
N PHE A 133 -17.17 10.26 -14.08
CA PHE A 133 -17.38 9.39 -12.95
C PHE A 133 -18.88 9.11 -12.76
N LYS A 134 -19.26 7.84 -12.76
CA LYS A 134 -20.61 7.38 -12.44
C LYS A 134 -20.57 6.33 -11.33
N ARG A 135 -21.47 6.44 -10.37
CA ARG A 135 -21.66 5.38 -9.37
C ARG A 135 -22.66 4.37 -9.94
N ALA A 136 -22.23 3.11 -10.01
CA ALA A 136 -23.06 2.01 -10.49
C ALA A 136 -22.70 0.69 -9.78
N VAL A 137 -23.64 -0.24 -9.77
CA VAL A 137 -23.44 -1.61 -9.29
C VAL A 137 -23.65 -2.54 -10.47
N PHE A 138 -22.65 -3.34 -10.80
CA PHE A 138 -22.71 -4.33 -11.87
C PHE A 138 -22.76 -5.75 -11.28
N LYS A 139 -23.67 -6.58 -11.80
CA LYS A 139 -23.73 -8.00 -11.47
C LYS A 139 -22.77 -8.84 -12.30
N HIS A 140 -22.47 -8.38 -13.51
CA HIS A 140 -21.56 -9.04 -14.45
C HIS A 140 -20.63 -8.01 -15.08
N ILE A 141 -19.39 -8.38 -15.38
CA ILE A 141 -18.39 -7.45 -15.92
C ILE A 141 -18.78 -6.88 -17.28
N SER A 142 -19.46 -7.68 -18.13
CA SER A 142 -19.92 -7.21 -19.43
C SER A 142 -21.03 -6.14 -19.37
N ASP A 143 -21.70 -6.00 -18.23
CA ASP A 143 -22.73 -4.96 -18.04
C ASP A 143 -22.08 -3.57 -18.12
N ALA A 144 -20.81 -3.44 -17.76
CA ALA A 144 -20.07 -2.18 -17.84
C ALA A 144 -19.84 -1.71 -19.27
N ALA A 145 -19.90 -2.61 -20.26
CA ALA A 145 -19.76 -2.29 -21.67
C ALA A 145 -21.07 -1.97 -22.40
N ALA A 146 -22.22 -2.20 -21.72
CA ALA A 146 -23.53 -2.07 -22.38
C ALA A 146 -23.77 -0.64 -22.90
N PRO A 147 -24.51 -0.49 -24.02
CA PRO A 147 -24.91 0.83 -24.53
C PRO A 147 -25.64 1.66 -23.46
N GLY A 148 -25.34 2.94 -23.39
CA GLY A 148 -25.97 3.87 -22.42
C GLY A 148 -25.34 3.85 -21.01
N VAL A 149 -24.48 2.91 -20.71
CA VAL A 149 -23.77 2.86 -19.39
C VAL A 149 -22.70 3.97 -19.32
N HIS A 150 -21.92 4.16 -20.36
CA HIS A 150 -20.95 5.24 -20.41
C HIS A 150 -21.53 6.52 -21.05
N HIS A 151 -20.83 7.64 -20.89
CA HIS A 151 -21.33 8.97 -21.23
C HIS A 151 -21.55 9.22 -22.75
N LEU A 152 -20.90 8.46 -23.62
CA LEU A 152 -21.05 8.59 -25.07
C LEU A 152 -22.26 7.82 -25.65
N GLY A 153 -22.98 7.07 -24.82
CA GLY A 153 -24.22 6.37 -25.19
C GLY A 153 -24.04 5.09 -25.99
N GLY A 154 -22.88 4.84 -26.59
CA GLY A 154 -22.54 3.61 -27.30
C GLY A 154 -22.16 2.45 -26.38
N ALA A 155 -21.70 1.34 -26.92
CA ALA A 155 -21.04 0.28 -26.16
C ALA A 155 -19.55 0.66 -25.93
N ALA A 156 -18.98 0.18 -24.82
CA ALA A 156 -17.55 0.38 -24.59
C ALA A 156 -16.73 -0.61 -25.42
N ASP A 157 -15.63 -0.16 -26.02
CA ASP A 157 -14.69 -0.99 -26.77
C ASP A 157 -13.82 -1.85 -25.82
N LEU A 158 -13.59 -1.34 -24.62
CA LEU A 158 -12.72 -1.95 -23.61
C LEU A 158 -13.27 -1.69 -22.20
N VAL A 159 -13.25 -2.72 -21.36
CA VAL A 159 -13.51 -2.62 -19.92
C VAL A 159 -12.23 -2.85 -19.16
N VAL A 160 -11.90 -1.97 -18.19
CA VAL A 160 -10.78 -2.19 -17.27
C VAL A 160 -11.34 -2.58 -15.90
N ASN A 161 -11.03 -3.79 -15.47
CA ASN A 161 -11.47 -4.34 -14.19
C ASN A 161 -10.46 -4.04 -13.08
N CYS A 162 -10.77 -3.08 -12.22
CA CYS A 162 -10.00 -2.71 -11.03
C CYS A 162 -10.83 -2.96 -9.74
N THR A 163 -11.66 -3.99 -9.69
CA THR A 163 -12.66 -4.19 -8.64
C THR A 163 -12.11 -4.76 -7.32
N GLY A 164 -10.80 -5.04 -7.24
CA GLY A 164 -10.17 -5.51 -6.00
C GLY A 164 -10.82 -6.77 -5.44
N LEU A 165 -11.25 -6.76 -4.17
CA LEU A 165 -11.93 -7.90 -3.53
C LEU A 165 -13.22 -8.31 -4.23
N SER A 166 -13.94 -7.36 -4.83
CA SER A 166 -15.20 -7.65 -5.55
C SER A 166 -14.97 -8.51 -6.80
N ALA A 167 -13.75 -8.66 -7.32
CA ALA A 167 -13.45 -9.60 -8.39
C ALA A 167 -13.83 -11.05 -8.05
N SER A 168 -13.84 -11.42 -6.78
CA SER A 168 -14.26 -12.75 -6.29
C SER A 168 -15.77 -13.02 -6.43
N LYS A 169 -16.57 -11.96 -6.56
CA LYS A 169 -18.05 -11.99 -6.58
C LYS A 169 -18.64 -11.55 -7.92
N LEU A 170 -17.88 -10.77 -8.73
CA LEU A 170 -18.34 -10.18 -9.99
C LEU A 170 -18.54 -11.25 -11.06
N GLY A 171 -19.76 -11.37 -11.60
CA GLY A 171 -20.07 -12.30 -12.69
C GLY A 171 -19.18 -12.07 -13.90
N GLY A 172 -18.79 -13.17 -14.58
CA GLY A 172 -17.82 -13.15 -15.69
C GLY A 172 -16.35 -13.05 -15.25
N VAL A 173 -16.08 -12.83 -13.94
CA VAL A 173 -14.75 -12.84 -13.34
C VAL A 173 -14.65 -13.97 -12.31
N MET A 174 -15.44 -13.91 -11.22
CA MET A 174 -15.58 -14.94 -10.19
C MET A 174 -14.25 -15.52 -9.70
N ASP A 175 -13.24 -14.67 -9.53
CA ASP A 175 -11.89 -15.09 -9.14
C ASP A 175 -11.83 -15.42 -7.64
N LYS A 176 -12.00 -16.71 -7.34
CA LYS A 176 -12.02 -17.22 -5.95
C LYS A 176 -10.66 -17.22 -5.26
N THR A 177 -9.57 -16.95 -6.01
CA THR A 177 -8.21 -16.83 -5.46
C THR A 177 -7.95 -15.44 -4.86
N VAL A 178 -8.87 -14.49 -5.05
CA VAL A 178 -8.82 -13.18 -4.40
C VAL A 178 -9.41 -13.26 -3.01
N ILE A 179 -8.57 -13.03 -2.01
CA ILE A 179 -8.90 -13.07 -0.58
C ILE A 179 -8.50 -11.77 0.10
N PRO A 180 -9.13 -11.39 1.21
CA PRO A 180 -8.69 -10.25 2.00
C PRO A 180 -7.40 -10.58 2.77
N ALA A 181 -6.52 -9.59 2.91
CA ALA A 181 -5.54 -9.57 3.98
C ALA A 181 -5.85 -8.35 4.86
N ARG A 182 -6.43 -8.62 6.03
CA ARG A 182 -6.82 -7.59 6.99
C ARG A 182 -5.58 -6.87 7.49
N GLY A 183 -5.64 -5.54 7.48
CA GLY A 183 -4.66 -4.67 8.09
C GLY A 183 -5.32 -3.74 9.08
N GLN A 184 -4.74 -3.62 10.28
CA GLN A 184 -5.14 -2.64 11.28
C GLN A 184 -4.01 -1.63 11.48
N ILE A 185 -4.38 -0.36 11.62
CA ILE A 185 -3.47 0.75 11.87
C ILE A 185 -4.02 1.63 13.00
N THR A 186 -3.12 2.39 13.63
CA THR A 186 -3.46 3.53 14.48
C THR A 186 -2.90 4.79 13.82
N ILE A 187 -3.71 5.85 13.75
CA ILE A 187 -3.30 7.16 13.23
C ILE A 187 -3.18 8.12 14.40
N VAL A 188 -2.02 8.77 14.51
CA VAL A 188 -1.72 9.73 15.59
C VAL A 188 -1.31 11.10 15.03
N ARG A 189 -1.43 12.17 15.83
CA ARG A 189 -0.91 13.51 15.46
C ARG A 189 0.58 13.67 15.66
N ASN A 190 1.18 12.81 16.48
CA ASN A 190 2.63 12.80 16.70
C ASN A 190 3.38 12.61 15.39
N VAL A 191 4.53 13.22 15.26
CA VAL A 191 5.34 13.20 14.03
C VAL A 191 6.58 12.32 14.23
N ALA A 192 6.85 11.40 13.31
CA ALA A 192 8.06 10.62 13.27
C ALA A 192 9.12 11.29 12.36
N PRO A 193 10.41 11.26 12.73
CA PRO A 193 11.47 11.87 11.92
C PRO A 193 11.74 11.12 10.61
N SER A 194 11.42 9.84 10.57
CA SER A 194 11.59 8.95 9.40
C SER A 194 10.43 7.97 9.28
N MET A 195 10.30 7.33 8.13
CA MET A 195 9.54 6.09 8.03
C MET A 195 10.38 4.96 8.61
N TYR A 196 9.73 4.05 9.32
CA TYR A 196 10.39 2.88 9.90
C TYR A 196 9.66 1.60 9.49
N SER A 197 10.43 0.55 9.25
CA SER A 197 9.90 -0.81 9.06
C SER A 197 10.81 -1.81 9.78
N LEU A 198 10.21 -2.79 10.44
CA LEU A 198 10.90 -3.85 11.15
C LEU A 198 10.58 -5.20 10.51
N SER A 199 11.58 -6.08 10.41
CA SER A 199 11.46 -7.41 9.77
C SER A 199 10.40 -8.34 10.36
N GLY A 200 10.02 -8.11 11.61
CA GLY A 200 9.00 -8.89 12.32
C GLY A 200 8.69 -8.27 13.67
N THR A 201 7.86 -8.96 14.45
CA THR A 201 7.49 -8.55 15.81
C THR A 201 7.57 -9.75 16.75
N ASP A 202 7.60 -9.50 18.06
CA ASP A 202 7.56 -10.55 19.08
C ASP A 202 6.12 -10.91 19.48
N ASP A 203 5.12 -10.21 18.94
CA ASP A 203 3.71 -10.35 19.32
C ASP A 203 3.00 -11.46 18.54
N GLY A 204 3.37 -11.67 17.26
CA GLY A 204 2.75 -12.71 16.44
C GLY A 204 3.23 -12.71 14.99
N PRO A 205 3.08 -13.85 14.28
CA PRO A 205 3.60 -14.02 12.92
C PRO A 205 2.90 -13.14 11.87
N ASP A 206 1.65 -12.75 12.14
CA ASP A 206 0.86 -11.90 11.24
C ASP A 206 0.90 -10.42 11.63
N GLU A 207 1.72 -10.06 12.63
CA GLU A 207 1.88 -8.69 13.08
C GLU A 207 3.11 -8.05 12.45
N ALA A 208 3.03 -6.75 12.18
CA ALA A 208 4.08 -5.96 11.57
C ALA A 208 4.34 -4.68 12.37
N CYS A 209 5.53 -4.12 12.24
CA CYS A 209 5.86 -2.82 12.81
C CYS A 209 6.34 -1.89 11.68
N TYR A 210 5.56 -0.83 11.44
CA TYR A 210 5.95 0.23 10.52
C TYR A 210 5.35 1.57 10.96
N ILE A 211 6.06 2.64 10.61
CA ILE A 211 5.70 4.03 10.92
C ILE A 211 5.88 4.85 9.65
N MET A 212 4.91 5.71 9.33
CA MET A 212 5.03 6.68 8.24
C MET A 212 4.21 7.93 8.52
N THR A 213 4.82 9.11 8.39
CA THR A 213 4.17 10.40 8.62
C THR A 213 3.69 10.95 7.29
N ARG A 214 2.37 11.15 7.15
CA ARG A 214 1.74 11.72 5.97
C ARG A 214 1.94 13.22 5.89
N ALA A 215 2.04 13.76 4.67
CA ALA A 215 2.09 15.19 4.42
C ALA A 215 0.80 15.91 4.84
N ALA A 216 0.88 17.24 4.95
CA ALA A 216 -0.24 18.16 5.12
C ALA A 216 -1.19 17.77 6.28
N GLY A 217 -0.63 17.40 7.41
CA GLY A 217 -1.41 17.09 8.61
C GLY A 217 -2.19 15.77 8.56
N GLY A 218 -1.87 14.88 7.61
CA GLY A 218 -2.51 13.56 7.47
C GLY A 218 -2.27 12.58 8.60
N GLY A 219 -1.51 12.98 9.62
CA GLY A 219 -1.14 12.19 10.79
C GLY A 219 -0.05 11.15 10.49
N THR A 220 0.43 10.51 11.54
CA THR A 220 1.40 9.42 11.44
C THR A 220 0.68 8.09 11.55
N ILE A 221 0.93 7.22 10.59
CA ILE A 221 0.43 5.85 10.55
C ILE A 221 1.35 4.97 11.40
N LEU A 222 0.78 4.32 12.36
CA LEU A 222 1.40 3.25 13.15
C LEU A 222 0.77 1.92 12.73
N GLY A 223 1.54 0.98 12.30
CA GLY A 223 1.06 -0.30 11.82
C GLY A 223 1.87 -1.49 12.35
N GLY A 224 1.43 -2.67 12.25
CA GLY A 224 0.13 -3.09 11.79
C GLY A 224 -0.03 -4.61 11.87
N CYS A 225 -0.80 -5.16 10.96
CA CYS A 225 -0.94 -6.61 10.80
C CYS A 225 -1.18 -7.00 9.33
N TYR A 226 -1.05 -8.31 9.05
CA TYR A 226 -1.30 -8.89 7.73
C TYR A 226 -2.00 -10.25 7.87
N GLN A 227 -3.30 -10.20 8.18
CA GLN A 227 -4.10 -11.38 8.51
C GLN A 227 -4.85 -11.86 7.27
N LYS A 228 -4.34 -12.89 6.60
CA LYS A 228 -4.96 -13.50 5.40
C LYS A 228 -6.31 -14.12 5.74
N ALA A 229 -7.24 -14.02 4.78
CA ALA A 229 -8.61 -14.56 4.86
C ALA A 229 -9.44 -14.04 6.06
N ASN A 230 -9.01 -12.96 6.71
CA ASN A 230 -9.73 -12.35 7.81
C ASN A 230 -10.58 -11.17 7.31
N TRP A 231 -11.90 -11.28 7.51
CA TRP A 231 -12.90 -10.27 7.10
C TRP A 231 -13.37 -9.35 8.23
N GLU A 232 -12.76 -9.48 9.44
CA GLU A 232 -13.18 -8.66 10.59
C GLU A 232 -12.97 -7.17 10.30
N SER A 233 -14.06 -6.41 10.42
CA SER A 233 -14.12 -4.99 10.10
C SER A 233 -13.79 -4.08 11.26
N GLN A 234 -13.93 -4.58 12.50
CA GLN A 234 -13.72 -3.76 13.67
C GLN A 234 -12.25 -3.77 14.10
N PRO A 235 -11.72 -2.63 14.57
CA PRO A 235 -10.42 -2.58 15.20
C PRO A 235 -10.39 -3.42 16.49
N ASP A 236 -9.36 -4.25 16.63
CA ASP A 236 -9.06 -4.95 17.88
C ASP A 236 -8.27 -4.01 18.82
N PRO A 237 -8.81 -3.68 20.01
CA PRO A 237 -8.15 -2.79 20.97
C PRO A 237 -6.82 -3.32 21.48
N SER A 238 -6.71 -4.64 21.68
CA SER A 238 -5.49 -5.28 22.14
C SER A 238 -4.39 -5.19 21.08
N LEU A 239 -4.72 -5.42 19.83
CA LEU A 239 -3.81 -5.23 18.69
C LEU A 239 -3.41 -3.74 18.55
N ALA A 240 -4.35 -2.81 18.73
CA ALA A 240 -4.04 -1.37 18.69
C ALA A 240 -3.00 -0.99 19.75
N THR A 241 -3.16 -1.51 20.97
CA THR A 241 -2.20 -1.28 22.07
C THR A 241 -0.81 -1.86 21.73
N ARG A 242 -0.73 -3.08 21.19
CA ARG A 242 0.54 -3.66 20.76
C ARG A 242 1.19 -2.86 19.63
N ILE A 243 0.40 -2.43 18.63
CA ILE A 243 0.89 -1.56 17.54
C ILE A 243 1.51 -0.28 18.11
N MET A 244 0.80 0.44 18.97
CA MET A 244 1.29 1.68 19.57
C MET A 244 2.57 1.45 20.37
N LYS A 245 2.62 0.40 21.19
CA LYS A 245 3.78 0.08 22.02
C LYS A 245 5.02 -0.15 21.18
N ARG A 246 4.98 -1.10 20.22
CA ARG A 246 6.16 -1.41 19.39
C ARG A 246 6.61 -0.26 18.48
N CYS A 247 5.66 0.60 18.05
CA CYS A 247 6.03 1.80 17.29
C CYS A 247 6.72 2.85 18.18
N VAL A 248 6.32 3.03 19.42
CA VAL A 248 7.02 3.91 20.38
C VAL A 248 8.36 3.31 20.78
N ASP A 249 8.46 1.99 20.93
CA ASP A 249 9.72 1.31 21.26
C ASP A 249 10.77 1.50 20.14
N ILE A 250 10.35 1.43 18.85
CA ILE A 250 11.25 1.63 17.71
C ILE A 250 11.53 3.12 17.41
N CYS A 251 10.60 4.00 17.74
CA CYS A 251 10.70 5.45 17.54
C CYS A 251 10.24 6.21 18.81
N PRO A 252 11.07 6.26 19.86
CA PRO A 252 10.75 6.99 21.09
C PRO A 252 10.48 8.47 20.86
N GLU A 253 11.03 9.04 19.80
CA GLU A 253 10.84 10.43 19.39
C GLU A 253 9.36 10.79 19.14
N LEU A 254 8.52 9.82 18.79
CA LEU A 254 7.06 10.02 18.66
C LEU A 254 6.43 10.63 19.91
N THR A 255 6.93 10.25 21.09
CA THR A 255 6.38 10.69 22.37
C THR A 255 7.38 11.49 23.22
N GLY A 256 8.54 11.85 22.63
CA GLY A 256 9.62 12.49 23.36
C GLY A 256 10.21 11.60 24.47
N GLY A 257 10.31 10.29 24.21
CA GLY A 257 10.83 9.28 25.16
C GLY A 257 9.83 8.90 26.27
N ARG A 258 8.57 9.37 26.18
CA ARG A 258 7.48 9.01 27.09
C ARG A 258 6.67 7.84 26.52
N GLY A 259 5.83 7.20 27.30
CA GLY A 259 5.08 6.02 26.88
C GLY A 259 3.95 6.27 25.87
N ILE A 260 3.19 5.20 25.54
CA ILE A 260 2.08 5.23 24.57
C ILE A 260 0.93 6.17 24.99
N GLU A 261 0.81 6.48 26.27
CA GLU A 261 -0.16 7.42 26.84
C GLU A 261 0.05 8.87 26.35
N HIS A 262 1.18 9.16 25.72
CA HIS A 262 1.50 10.45 25.09
C HIS A 262 1.29 10.46 23.58
N LEU A 263 0.70 9.41 23.04
CA LEU A 263 0.22 9.41 21.66
C LEU A 263 -1.12 10.11 21.55
N ASP A 264 -1.21 11.13 20.71
CA ASP A 264 -2.45 11.83 20.40
C ASP A 264 -3.17 11.06 19.28
N VAL A 265 -3.97 10.06 19.68
CA VAL A 265 -4.66 9.14 18.77
C VAL A 265 -5.80 9.86 18.06
N ILE A 266 -5.74 9.89 16.73
CA ILE A 266 -6.84 10.38 15.87
C ILE A 266 -7.89 9.30 15.70
N ARG A 267 -7.46 8.07 15.29
CA ARG A 267 -8.36 6.93 15.12
C ARG A 267 -7.58 5.62 14.96
N HIS A 268 -8.29 4.52 15.18
CA HIS A 268 -7.90 3.20 14.69
C HIS A 268 -8.61 2.93 13.36
N GLY A 269 -7.98 2.19 12.46
CA GLY A 269 -8.57 1.88 11.17
C GLY A 269 -8.29 0.44 10.74
N VAL A 270 -9.23 -0.13 10.00
CA VAL A 270 -9.12 -1.44 9.38
C VAL A 270 -9.36 -1.31 7.89
N GLY A 271 -8.54 -1.99 7.08
CA GLY A 271 -8.73 -2.11 5.64
C GLY A 271 -8.39 -3.51 5.18
N LEU A 272 -9.10 -3.99 4.17
CA LEU A 272 -8.94 -5.32 3.60
C LEU A 272 -8.15 -5.24 2.29
N ARG A 273 -6.87 -5.61 2.32
CA ARG A 273 -6.03 -5.64 1.12
C ARG A 273 -6.50 -6.74 0.18
N PRO A 274 -6.73 -6.45 -1.12
CA PRO A 274 -7.10 -7.48 -2.09
C PRO A 274 -5.86 -8.30 -2.48
N VAL A 275 -5.65 -9.43 -1.84
CA VAL A 275 -4.57 -10.36 -2.18
C VAL A 275 -5.08 -11.43 -3.11
N ARG A 276 -4.31 -11.75 -4.14
CA ARG A 276 -4.55 -12.88 -5.03
C ARG A 276 -3.44 -13.90 -4.88
N GLU A 277 -3.78 -15.17 -4.68
CA GLU A 277 -2.80 -16.23 -4.37
C GLU A 277 -1.74 -16.39 -5.46
N ALA A 278 -2.12 -16.27 -6.72
CA ALA A 278 -1.21 -16.34 -7.87
C ALA A 278 -0.53 -14.99 -8.22
N GLY A 279 -0.58 -14.00 -7.33
CA GLY A 279 -0.12 -12.64 -7.60
C GLY A 279 -1.15 -11.78 -8.31
N ALA A 280 -0.80 -10.50 -8.54
CA ALA A 280 -1.69 -9.56 -9.21
C ALA A 280 -2.11 -10.05 -10.60
N ARG A 281 -3.38 -9.92 -10.93
CA ARG A 281 -3.91 -10.23 -12.26
C ARG A 281 -3.79 -9.00 -13.15
N ILE A 282 -2.85 -9.03 -14.09
CA ILE A 282 -2.65 -7.99 -15.11
C ILE A 282 -2.63 -8.69 -16.46
N GLU A 283 -3.80 -8.87 -17.04
CA GLU A 283 -3.98 -9.57 -18.30
C GLU A 283 -5.21 -9.09 -19.07
N LYS A 284 -5.26 -9.41 -20.35
CA LYS A 284 -6.34 -9.08 -21.28
C LYS A 284 -7.02 -10.35 -21.73
N GLU A 285 -8.33 -10.39 -21.68
CA GLU A 285 -9.16 -11.45 -22.22
C GLU A 285 -10.44 -10.91 -22.87
N LYS A 286 -11.18 -11.77 -23.55
CA LYS A 286 -12.45 -11.41 -24.17
C LYS A 286 -13.60 -12.10 -23.42
N ILE A 287 -14.49 -11.30 -22.80
CA ILE A 287 -15.65 -11.81 -22.05
C ILE A 287 -16.91 -11.34 -22.77
N ASN A 288 -17.76 -12.31 -23.22
CA ASN A 288 -18.97 -12.03 -23.97
C ASN A 288 -18.78 -11.06 -25.15
N GLY A 289 -17.64 -11.21 -25.86
CA GLY A 289 -17.34 -10.38 -27.01
C GLY A 289 -16.64 -9.05 -26.70
N VAL A 290 -16.54 -8.64 -25.43
CA VAL A 290 -15.93 -7.38 -25.00
C VAL A 290 -14.49 -7.61 -24.51
N TRP A 291 -13.56 -6.79 -24.95
CA TRP A 291 -12.22 -6.80 -24.42
C TRP A 291 -12.22 -6.32 -22.95
N THR A 292 -11.64 -7.12 -22.09
CA THR A 292 -11.54 -6.83 -20.65
C THR A 292 -10.08 -6.91 -20.23
N VAL A 293 -9.57 -5.85 -19.63
CA VAL A 293 -8.24 -5.80 -19.01
C VAL A 293 -8.44 -5.91 -17.51
N HIS A 294 -7.82 -6.91 -16.90
CA HIS A 294 -7.81 -7.08 -15.45
C HIS A 294 -6.62 -6.35 -14.83
N ASN A 295 -6.86 -5.66 -13.72
CA ASN A 295 -5.85 -4.97 -12.93
C ASN A 295 -6.26 -4.97 -11.45
N TYR A 296 -6.08 -6.10 -10.77
CA TYR A 296 -6.47 -6.28 -9.37
C TYR A 296 -5.60 -7.33 -8.65
N GLY A 297 -5.77 -7.45 -7.35
CA GLY A 297 -5.10 -8.47 -6.53
C GLY A 297 -3.68 -8.08 -6.08
N HIS A 298 -3.34 -6.79 -6.06
CA HIS A 298 -2.01 -6.25 -5.73
C HIS A 298 -1.65 -6.34 -4.24
N GLY A 299 -2.56 -6.76 -3.36
CA GLY A 299 -2.29 -6.85 -1.92
C GLY A 299 -1.93 -5.50 -1.32
N GLY A 300 -0.75 -5.40 -0.71
CA GLY A 300 -0.24 -4.16 -0.12
C GLY A 300 0.32 -3.15 -1.12
N ALA A 301 0.60 -3.56 -2.36
CA ALA A 301 1.33 -2.76 -3.35
C ALA A 301 0.41 -1.96 -4.29
N GLY A 302 -0.91 -1.97 -4.10
CA GLY A 302 -1.87 -1.37 -5.03
C GLY A 302 -1.75 0.14 -5.24
N VAL A 303 -1.20 0.88 -4.28
CA VAL A 303 -0.97 2.34 -4.39
C VAL A 303 0.40 2.64 -5.00
N SER A 304 1.37 1.73 -4.86
CA SER A 304 2.76 1.91 -5.28
C SER A 304 3.16 1.13 -6.54
N ASN A 305 2.38 0.14 -6.98
CA ASN A 305 2.69 -0.65 -8.18
C ASN A 305 1.76 -0.26 -9.32
N GLN A 306 2.06 0.83 -10.01
CA GLN A 306 1.29 1.26 -11.18
C GLN A 306 2.07 0.93 -12.46
N LYS A 307 1.51 0.04 -13.29
CA LYS A 307 2.05 -0.23 -14.62
C LYS A 307 1.79 0.98 -15.51
N HIS A 308 2.86 1.54 -16.09
CA HIS A 308 2.73 2.61 -17.07
C HIS A 308 1.92 2.13 -18.29
N PRO A 309 0.94 2.92 -18.80
CA PRO A 309 0.02 2.51 -19.88
C PRO A 309 0.69 2.13 -21.22
N SER A 310 1.96 2.45 -21.42
CA SER A 310 2.67 2.29 -22.70
C SER A 310 2.96 0.84 -23.15
N ARG A 311 2.48 -0.19 -22.44
CA ARG A 311 2.70 -1.60 -22.76
C ARG A 311 1.43 -2.47 -22.75
N LEU A 312 0.28 -1.89 -23.10
CA LEU A 312 -0.93 -2.64 -23.42
C LEU A 312 -1.10 -2.78 -24.95
N SER A 313 0.01 -3.01 -25.66
CA SER A 313 -0.01 -3.38 -27.08
C SER A 313 -0.17 -4.89 -27.26
#